data_a7dc5d29a4311d8c18642619e5354825
#
_entry.id   a7dc5d29a4311d8c18642619e5354825
#
_cell.length_a   1.000
_cell.length_b   1.000
_cell.length_c   1.000
_cell.angle_alpha   90.00
_cell.angle_beta   90.00
_cell.angle_gamma   90.00
#
_symmetry.space_group_name_H-M   'P 1'
#
loop_
_entity.id
_entity.type
_entity.pdbx_description
1 polymer ?
#
loop_
_entity_poly.entity_id
_entity_poly.type
_entity_poly.pdbx_seq_one_letter_code
_entity_poly.pdbx_strand_id
1 'polypeptide(L)'
;MFDLKTVKPNKGDFISYKRNMLEWLAVYFFQNPKAKANTIISIPYNPYEPKPYVRWTMKGMLDLGREVMVAEEFWNFLGGAKAYADLLNCFEKAGIELCPEIDTHFKRFNKN
;
A
#
# COMPACT_ATOMS: atom_id res chain seq x y z
N MET A 1 3.95 11.46 -6.85
CA MET A 1 4.15 11.52 -5.38
C MET A 1 3.33 10.41 -4.74
N PHE A 2 3.95 9.59 -3.90
CA PHE A 2 3.31 8.44 -3.26
C PHE A 2 3.36 8.57 -1.74
N ASP A 3 2.32 8.08 -1.08
CA ASP A 3 2.26 7.93 0.36
C ASP A 3 1.84 6.50 0.70
N LEU A 4 2.74 5.75 1.32
CA LEU A 4 2.50 4.35 1.70
C LEU A 4 1.75 4.29 3.02
N LYS A 5 0.58 3.66 3.02
CA LYS A 5 -0.32 3.61 4.16
C LYS A 5 -0.65 2.18 4.60
N THR A 6 -1.24 2.07 5.79
CA THR A 6 -1.76 0.80 6.30
C THR A 6 -2.86 0.26 5.38
N VAL A 7 -3.09 -1.04 5.44
CA VAL A 7 -4.03 -1.71 4.53
C VAL A 7 -5.50 -1.48 4.86
N LYS A 8 -5.81 -1.07 6.09
CA LYS A 8 -7.19 -0.82 6.55
C LYS A 8 -7.32 0.49 7.32
N PRO A 9 -7.12 1.66 6.66
CA PRO A 9 -7.30 2.94 7.32
C PRO A 9 -8.77 3.19 7.72
N ASN A 10 -8.98 3.93 8.78
CA ASN A 10 -10.31 4.38 9.16
C ASN A 10 -10.72 5.65 8.39
N LYS A 11 -11.97 6.12 8.59
CA LYS A 11 -12.48 7.31 7.90
C LYS A 11 -11.67 8.58 8.21
N GLY A 12 -11.28 8.78 9.47
CA GLY A 12 -10.47 9.92 9.88
C GLY A 12 -9.08 9.92 9.23
N ASP A 13 -8.48 8.74 9.06
CA ASP A 13 -7.21 8.59 8.36
C ASP A 13 -7.34 9.03 6.90
N PHE A 14 -8.39 8.62 6.20
CA PHE A 14 -8.62 9.02 4.81
C PHE A 14 -8.87 10.52 4.65
N ILE A 15 -9.55 11.15 5.60
CA ILE A 15 -9.73 12.62 5.62
C ILE A 15 -8.36 13.30 5.73
N SER A 16 -7.51 12.84 6.64
CA SER A 16 -6.16 13.38 6.83
C SER A 16 -5.29 13.15 5.59
N TYR A 17 -5.35 11.98 4.97
CA TYR A 17 -4.60 11.67 3.74
C TYR A 17 -5.03 12.58 2.59
N LYS A 18 -6.33 12.77 2.40
CA LYS A 18 -6.84 13.67 1.35
C LYS A 18 -6.38 15.10 1.56
N ARG A 19 -6.42 15.60 2.80
CA ARG A 19 -5.93 16.93 3.14
C ARG A 19 -4.45 17.08 2.82
N ASN A 20 -3.62 16.13 3.25
CA ASN A 20 -2.19 16.14 2.98
C ASN A 20 -1.88 16.12 1.48
N MET A 21 -2.59 15.29 0.71
CA MET A 21 -2.43 15.23 -0.74
C MET A 21 -2.74 16.56 -1.41
N LEU A 22 -3.82 17.23 -0.98
CA LEU A 22 -4.20 18.54 -1.51
C LEU A 22 -3.19 19.62 -1.13
N GLU A 23 -2.67 19.59 0.09
CA GLU A 23 -1.63 20.52 0.54
C GLU A 23 -0.34 20.34 -0.26
N TRP A 24 0.10 19.10 -0.48
CA TRP A 24 1.29 18.81 -1.30
C TRP A 24 1.14 19.31 -2.73
N LEU A 25 -0.02 19.08 -3.35
CA LEU A 25 -0.33 19.59 -4.69
C LEU A 25 -0.35 21.12 -4.74
N ALA A 26 -0.93 21.76 -3.73
CA ALA A 26 -0.98 23.22 -3.66
C ALA A 26 0.43 23.83 -3.58
N VAL A 27 1.30 23.29 -2.71
CA VAL A 27 2.69 23.76 -2.60
C VAL A 27 3.47 23.51 -3.90
N TYR A 28 3.32 22.33 -4.47
CA TYR A 28 4.03 21.96 -5.70
C TYR A 28 3.62 22.85 -6.88
N PHE A 29 2.33 23.07 -7.09
CA PHE A 29 1.84 23.91 -8.17
C PHE A 29 2.13 25.40 -7.95
N PHE A 30 2.23 25.84 -6.72
CA PHE A 30 2.67 27.21 -6.41
C PHE A 30 4.11 27.43 -6.90
N GLN A 31 4.98 26.46 -6.69
CA GLN A 31 6.38 26.51 -7.14
C GLN A 31 6.54 26.21 -8.63
N ASN A 32 5.67 25.41 -9.21
CA ASN A 32 5.73 24.94 -10.60
C ASN A 32 4.37 25.09 -11.30
N PRO A 33 3.91 26.31 -11.64
CA PRO A 33 2.55 26.53 -12.11
C PRO A 33 2.16 25.80 -13.41
N LYS A 34 3.15 25.41 -14.22
CA LYS A 34 2.93 24.72 -15.50
C LYS A 34 3.10 23.20 -15.41
N ALA A 35 3.48 22.69 -14.25
CA ALA A 35 3.73 21.27 -14.08
C ALA A 35 2.42 20.48 -13.92
N LYS A 36 2.48 19.19 -14.29
CA LYS A 36 1.41 18.23 -14.00
C LYS A 36 1.90 17.29 -12.90
N ALA A 37 1.08 17.06 -11.89
CA ALA A 37 1.41 16.15 -10.81
C ALA A 37 0.14 15.46 -10.30
N ASN A 38 0.32 14.22 -9.87
CA ASN A 38 -0.71 13.44 -9.18
C ASN A 38 -0.17 12.97 -7.84
N THR A 39 -1.03 12.89 -6.85
CA THR A 39 -0.73 12.27 -5.56
C THR A 39 -1.49 10.96 -5.46
N ILE A 40 -0.83 9.92 -4.94
CA ILE A 40 -1.37 8.57 -4.88
C ILE A 40 -1.12 7.99 -3.49
N ILE A 41 -2.17 7.41 -2.90
CA ILE A 41 -2.07 6.59 -1.70
C ILE A 41 -1.73 5.17 -2.14
N SER A 42 -0.66 4.63 -1.60
CA SER A 42 -0.17 3.30 -1.93
C SER A 42 -0.44 2.34 -0.78
N ILE A 43 -1.14 1.27 -1.07
CA ILE A 43 -1.49 0.23 -0.11
C ILE A 43 -0.75 -1.05 -0.51
N PRO A 44 0.13 -1.59 0.35
CA PRO A 44 1.09 -2.62 -0.07
C PRO A 44 0.48 -3.96 -0.42
N TYR A 45 -0.66 -4.32 0.12
CA TYR A 45 -1.37 -5.55 -0.24
C TYR A 45 -2.88 -5.40 -0.04
N ASN A 46 -3.65 -6.27 -0.71
CA ASN A 46 -5.11 -6.29 -0.58
C ASN A 46 -5.53 -7.35 0.44
N PRO A 47 -6.00 -6.97 1.63
CA PRO A 47 -6.44 -7.93 2.65
C PRO A 47 -7.74 -8.66 2.30
N TYR A 48 -8.41 -8.28 1.21
CA TYR A 48 -9.67 -8.85 0.75
C TYR A 48 -9.52 -9.81 -0.41
N GLU A 49 -8.28 -10.07 -0.88
CA GLU A 49 -8.06 -10.99 -2.01
C GLU A 49 -8.83 -12.32 -1.84
N PRO A 50 -9.38 -12.89 -2.90
CA PRO A 50 -9.36 -12.46 -4.31
C PRO A 50 -10.35 -11.35 -4.68
N LYS A 51 -11.05 -10.77 -3.72
CA LYS A 51 -11.98 -9.67 -3.95
C LYS A 51 -11.24 -8.35 -4.18
N PRO A 52 -11.80 -7.43 -4.99
CA PRO A 52 -11.21 -6.10 -5.15
C PRO A 52 -11.10 -5.36 -3.82
N TYR A 53 -10.10 -4.50 -3.72
CA TYR A 53 -9.94 -3.64 -2.55
C TYR A 53 -11.04 -2.59 -2.50
N VAL A 54 -11.92 -2.68 -1.51
CA VAL A 54 -12.99 -1.71 -1.26
C VAL A 54 -13.10 -1.45 0.23
N ARG A 55 -12.95 -0.19 0.60
CA ARG A 55 -13.20 0.29 1.97
C ARG A 55 -14.31 1.32 1.94
N TRP A 56 -15.37 1.07 2.70
CA TRP A 56 -16.48 2.04 2.81
C TRP A 56 -16.02 3.40 3.35
N THR A 57 -14.95 3.41 4.15
CA THR A 57 -14.35 4.63 4.73
C THR A 57 -13.71 5.55 3.69
N MET A 58 -13.38 5.03 2.50
CA MET A 58 -12.86 5.83 1.37
C MET A 58 -13.97 6.44 0.51
N LYS A 59 -15.17 5.93 0.62
CA LYS A 59 -16.26 6.27 -0.28
C LYS A 59 -16.58 7.76 -0.22
N GLY A 60 -16.56 8.41 -1.36
CA GLY A 60 -16.83 9.84 -1.49
C GLY A 60 -15.63 10.75 -1.22
N MET A 61 -14.47 10.24 -0.81
CA MET A 61 -13.28 11.04 -0.54
C MET A 61 -12.17 10.88 -1.56
N LEU A 62 -11.95 9.65 -2.03
CA LEU A 62 -10.86 9.30 -2.93
C LEU A 62 -11.39 8.68 -4.22
N ASP A 63 -10.79 9.06 -5.33
CA ASP A 63 -10.99 8.39 -6.61
C ASP A 63 -10.09 7.16 -6.67
N LEU A 64 -10.70 5.98 -6.53
CA LEU A 64 -9.98 4.71 -6.53
C LEU A 64 -9.19 4.45 -7.81
N GLY A 65 -9.61 5.03 -8.93
CA GLY A 65 -8.90 4.88 -10.20
C GLY A 65 -7.72 5.82 -10.39
N ARG A 66 -7.61 6.90 -9.63
CA ARG A 66 -6.61 7.95 -9.82
C ARG A 66 -5.75 8.23 -8.60
N GLU A 67 -6.31 8.06 -7.41
CA GLU A 67 -5.68 8.48 -6.17
C GLU A 67 -5.20 7.31 -5.29
N VAL A 68 -5.52 6.08 -5.65
CA VAL A 68 -5.18 4.88 -4.87
C VAL A 68 -4.58 3.81 -5.76
N MET A 69 -3.45 3.25 -5.35
CA MET A 69 -2.87 2.04 -5.93
C MET A 69 -2.72 0.97 -4.85
N VAL A 70 -3.17 -0.25 -5.13
CA VAL A 70 -3.21 -1.35 -4.17
C VAL A 70 -2.46 -2.56 -4.72
N ALA A 71 -1.62 -3.17 -3.88
CA ALA A 71 -0.96 -4.46 -4.15
C ALA A 71 -0.25 -4.50 -5.51
N GLU A 72 -0.70 -5.38 -6.43
CA GLU A 72 -0.08 -5.60 -7.74
C GLU A 72 0.09 -4.31 -8.55
N GLU A 73 -0.92 -3.47 -8.60
CA GLU A 73 -0.88 -2.20 -9.35
C GLU A 73 0.25 -1.29 -8.86
N PHE A 74 0.38 -1.16 -7.54
CA PHE A 74 1.43 -0.34 -6.93
C PHE A 74 2.83 -0.91 -7.18
N TRP A 75 3.04 -2.18 -6.89
CA TRP A 75 4.36 -2.80 -7.04
C TRP A 75 4.81 -2.87 -8.48
N ASN A 76 3.89 -3.17 -9.41
CA ASN A 76 4.20 -3.18 -10.85
C ASN A 76 4.44 -1.78 -11.40
N PHE A 77 3.83 -0.76 -10.86
CA PHE A 77 4.14 0.62 -11.21
C PHE A 77 5.57 0.99 -10.83
N LEU A 78 6.05 0.57 -9.66
CA LEU A 78 7.41 0.87 -9.20
C LEU A 78 8.49 0.05 -9.90
N GLY A 79 8.27 -1.23 -10.13
CA GLY A 79 9.31 -2.16 -10.53
C GLY A 79 9.09 -2.88 -11.86
N GLY A 80 8.01 -2.57 -12.60
CA GLY A 80 7.68 -3.20 -13.88
C GLY A 80 6.66 -4.33 -13.75
N ALA A 81 6.27 -4.90 -14.89
CA ALA A 81 5.11 -5.80 -15.01
C ALA A 81 5.17 -7.09 -14.16
N LYS A 82 6.35 -7.50 -13.68
CA LYS A 82 6.54 -8.70 -12.86
C LYS A 82 6.94 -8.41 -11.41
N ALA A 83 7.02 -7.14 -11.03
CA ALA A 83 7.53 -6.76 -9.72
C ALA A 83 6.75 -7.36 -8.55
N TYR A 84 5.42 -7.38 -8.64
CA TYR A 84 4.58 -7.96 -7.58
C TYR A 84 4.76 -9.48 -7.46
N ALA A 85 4.79 -10.18 -8.58
CA ALA A 85 5.04 -11.62 -8.60
C ALA A 85 6.43 -11.96 -8.03
N ASP A 86 7.45 -11.20 -8.40
CA ASP A 86 8.82 -11.37 -7.89
C ASP A 86 8.90 -11.09 -6.38
N LEU A 87 8.18 -10.07 -5.89
CA LEU A 87 8.08 -9.77 -4.47
C LEU A 87 7.45 -10.92 -3.68
N LEU A 88 6.35 -11.48 -4.17
CA LEU A 88 5.70 -12.64 -3.54
C LEU A 88 6.62 -13.86 -3.52
N ASN A 89 7.37 -14.10 -4.58
CA ASN A 89 8.38 -15.17 -4.63
C ASN A 89 9.49 -14.95 -3.60
N CYS A 90 9.92 -13.72 -3.39
CA CYS A 90 10.89 -13.37 -2.35
C CYS A 90 10.36 -13.66 -0.95
N PHE A 91 9.10 -13.31 -0.68
CA PHE A 91 8.47 -13.63 0.61
C PHE A 91 8.35 -15.14 0.84
N GLU A 92 7.99 -15.90 -0.19
CA GLU A 92 7.92 -17.35 -0.11
C GLU A 92 9.29 -17.96 0.24
N LYS A 93 10.35 -17.55 -0.46
CA LYS A 93 11.71 -17.99 -0.17
C LYS A 93 12.17 -17.64 1.24
N ALA A 94 11.94 -16.42 1.66
CA ALA A 94 12.25 -15.97 3.02
C ALA A 94 11.49 -16.79 4.07
N GLY A 95 10.21 -17.08 3.84
CA GLY A 95 9.40 -17.93 4.71
C GLY A 95 9.94 -19.33 4.83
N ILE A 96 10.37 -19.95 3.71
CA ILE A 96 10.98 -21.28 3.70
C ILE A 96 12.29 -21.28 4.48
N GLU A 97 13.16 -20.29 4.28
CA GLU A 97 14.44 -20.19 4.99
C GLU A 97 14.27 -19.97 6.50
N LEU A 98 13.28 -19.18 6.90
CA LEU A 98 13.04 -18.84 8.31
C LEU A 98 12.15 -19.85 9.04
N CYS A 99 11.49 -20.75 8.33
CA CYS A 99 10.56 -21.74 8.91
C CYS A 99 11.19 -22.54 10.07
N PRO A 100 12.42 -23.10 9.95
CA PRO A 100 13.04 -23.83 11.06
C PRO A 100 13.27 -22.97 12.30
N GLU A 101 13.65 -21.71 12.14
CA GLU A 101 13.86 -20.78 13.26
C GLU A 101 12.54 -20.42 13.94
N ILE A 102 11.51 -20.16 13.15
CA ILE A 102 10.16 -19.86 13.64
C ILE A 102 9.61 -21.06 14.42
N ASP A 103 9.71 -22.27 13.87
CA ASP A 103 9.27 -23.49 14.53
C ASP A 103 9.99 -23.72 15.86
N THR A 104 11.31 -23.50 15.88
CA THR A 104 12.11 -23.61 17.10
C THR A 104 11.67 -22.62 18.14
N HIS A 105 11.37 -21.38 17.75
CA HIS A 105 10.87 -20.34 18.64
C HIS A 105 9.51 -20.70 19.25
N PHE A 106 8.58 -21.16 18.44
CA PHE A 106 7.25 -21.60 18.91
C PHE A 106 7.31 -22.82 19.80
N LYS A 107 8.19 -23.78 19.53
CA LYS A 107 8.41 -24.95 20.41
C LYS A 107 8.87 -24.56 21.81
N ARG A 108 9.61 -23.45 21.95
CA ARG A 108 10.01 -22.93 23.27
C ARG A 108 8.81 -22.46 24.09
N PHE A 109 7.82 -21.86 23.44
CA PHE A 109 6.60 -21.40 24.11
C PHE A 109 5.65 -22.55 24.48
N ASN A 110 5.64 -23.63 23.71
CA ASN A 110 4.75 -24.76 23.91
C ASN A 110 5.30 -25.80 24.90
N LYS A 111 6.51 -25.62 25.44
CA LYS A 111 7.12 -26.53 26.43
C LYS A 111 6.75 -26.25 27.89
N ASN A 112 5.97 -25.24 28.12
CA ASN A 112 5.44 -24.92 29.45
C ASN A 112 3.99 -25.39 29.54
#